data_adb45c0fe41ddffbbd252b26cb0fe374
#
_entry.id   adb45c0fe41ddffbbd252b26cb0fe374
#
_cell.length_a   1.000
_cell.length_b   1.000
_cell.length_c   1.000
_cell.angle_alpha   90.00
_cell.angle_beta   90.00
_cell.angle_gamma   90.00
#
_symmetry.space_group_name_H-M   'P 1'
#
loop_
_entity.id
_entity.type
_entity.pdbx_description
1 polymer ?
#
loop_
_entity_poly.entity_id
_entity_poly.type
_entity_poly.pdbx_seq_one_letter_code
_entity_poly.pdbx_strand_id
1 'polypeptide(L)'
;MIEISRTDVVPDYLMDINPENRFIKLPIDGYLDLLGIEPNTSQTAIINAINQPKYRFVCAAVSRRQGKTYISNIIGQLVCLVPNSHVLLMSPNYSLSQISFDLQRNLIKHFDLEVTRDNAKDKVIELSNQSTIRMGSINQVDSVVGRSYDLIIFDEAALTDGRDAFNVALRPTLDKENSKAIFISTPRGRNNYFAEFYYRGYSDEFPEWCSIKATWHENPRVSEDDIKEAKKTMSDAEFNQEYMADFNVFEGQIWAFNHEQCTADLTQFETRHMDVFAGLDVGYKDPTAFCVIAYDWDARKYYLVDEYLDAERTTEQHAAQIQKLIKKWDIDYIYIDSAAQQTRYDFAQNYDITTINAKKSVLDGIGQVAGIVDNDDLIVDQSCKHTLMALDQYQWDPNPNLMKEKPKHDMASHMADAIRYALYTFETTATSF
;
A
#
# COMPACT_ATOMS: atom_id res chain seq x y z
N MET A 1 -19.05 -4.03 4.62
CA MET A 1 -20.01 -3.55 3.58
C MET A 1 -19.21 -3.25 2.33
N ILE A 2 -19.71 -3.66 1.17
CA ILE A 2 -19.02 -3.39 -0.11
C ILE A 2 -19.07 -1.89 -0.42
N GLU A 3 -17.96 -1.33 -0.89
CA GLU A 3 -17.88 0.06 -1.35
C GLU A 3 -17.62 0.07 -2.86
N ILE A 4 -18.37 0.88 -3.60
CA ILE A 4 -18.23 1.02 -5.04
C ILE A 4 -18.15 2.51 -5.34
N SER A 5 -17.11 2.92 -6.07
CA SER A 5 -16.85 4.33 -6.39
C SER A 5 -17.88 4.97 -7.34
N ARG A 6 -18.69 4.16 -8.00
CA ARG A 6 -19.71 4.60 -8.95
C ARG A 6 -21.08 4.07 -8.55
N THR A 7 -22.03 4.97 -8.32
CA THR A 7 -23.36 4.65 -7.79
C THR A 7 -24.26 3.88 -8.74
N ASP A 8 -23.92 3.83 -10.02
CA ASP A 8 -24.67 3.07 -11.05
C ASP A 8 -24.18 1.62 -11.21
N VAL A 9 -23.14 1.23 -10.50
CA VAL A 9 -22.72 -0.16 -10.38
C VAL A 9 -23.32 -0.74 -9.10
N VAL A 10 -24.34 -1.57 -9.26
CA VAL A 10 -24.99 -2.23 -8.12
C VAL A 10 -24.29 -3.56 -7.84
N PRO A 11 -24.04 -3.93 -6.58
CA PRO A 11 -23.44 -5.23 -6.24
C PRO A 11 -24.35 -6.41 -6.56
N ASP A 12 -25.65 -6.20 -6.61
CA ASP A 12 -26.62 -7.26 -6.88
C ASP A 12 -26.68 -7.68 -8.34
N TYR A 13 -26.93 -8.96 -8.52
CA TYR A 13 -26.92 -9.67 -9.79
C TYR A 13 -28.02 -9.22 -10.76
N LEU A 14 -29.09 -8.66 -10.26
CA LEU A 14 -30.32 -8.35 -10.98
C LEU A 14 -30.29 -7.00 -11.68
N MET A 15 -29.14 -6.59 -12.19
CA MET A 15 -29.13 -5.40 -13.01
C MET A 15 -29.76 -5.64 -14.38
N ASP A 16 -30.67 -4.76 -14.74
CA ASP A 16 -31.24 -4.61 -16.09
C ASP A 16 -30.16 -4.08 -17.07
N ILE A 17 -29.07 -4.86 -17.20
CA ILE A 17 -28.04 -4.56 -18.19
C ILE A 17 -28.54 -5.07 -19.52
N ASN A 18 -28.80 -4.16 -20.45
CA ASN A 18 -29.14 -4.54 -21.81
C ASN A 18 -28.10 -5.54 -22.35
N PRO A 19 -28.50 -6.79 -22.70
CA PRO A 19 -27.58 -7.81 -23.17
C PRO A 19 -26.71 -7.38 -24.36
N GLU A 20 -27.21 -6.44 -25.21
CA GLU A 20 -26.47 -5.91 -26.34
C GLU A 20 -25.28 -5.02 -25.94
N ASN A 21 -25.34 -4.43 -24.75
CA ASN A 21 -24.29 -3.56 -24.20
C ASN A 21 -23.35 -4.27 -23.23
N ARG A 22 -23.50 -5.57 -23.01
CA ARG A 22 -22.61 -6.33 -22.15
C ARG A 22 -21.27 -6.56 -22.83
N PHE A 23 -20.18 -6.31 -22.08
CA PHE A 23 -18.84 -6.69 -22.50
C PHE A 23 -18.71 -8.22 -22.56
N ILE A 24 -19.16 -8.91 -21.52
CA ILE A 24 -19.29 -10.37 -21.48
C ILE A 24 -20.66 -10.69 -22.11
N LYS A 25 -20.66 -10.99 -23.39
CA LYS A 25 -21.90 -11.23 -24.17
C LYS A 25 -22.58 -12.55 -23.88
N LEU A 26 -21.87 -13.48 -23.24
CA LEU A 26 -22.42 -14.79 -22.85
C LEU A 26 -23.05 -14.72 -21.46
N PRO A 27 -24.10 -15.47 -21.17
CA PRO A 27 -24.74 -15.49 -19.87
C PRO A 27 -23.78 -16.09 -18.83
N ILE A 28 -23.07 -15.23 -18.09
CA ILE A 28 -22.15 -15.65 -17.03
C ILE A 28 -22.87 -16.48 -15.97
N ASP A 29 -24.15 -16.21 -15.73
CA ASP A 29 -25.00 -16.94 -14.80
C ASP A 29 -25.07 -18.42 -15.15
N GLY A 30 -25.47 -18.72 -16.38
CA GLY A 30 -25.51 -20.09 -16.85
C GLY A 30 -24.15 -20.78 -16.82
N TYR A 31 -23.07 -20.04 -17.02
CA TYR A 31 -21.72 -20.58 -16.91
C TYR A 31 -21.34 -20.89 -15.46
N LEU A 32 -21.69 -20.03 -14.52
CA LEU A 32 -21.47 -20.24 -13.10
C LEU A 32 -22.35 -21.37 -12.57
N ASP A 33 -23.61 -21.47 -13.01
CA ASP A 33 -24.52 -22.57 -12.68
C ASP A 33 -23.98 -23.93 -13.14
N LEU A 34 -23.42 -23.99 -14.35
CA LEU A 34 -22.78 -25.21 -14.86
C LEU A 34 -21.54 -25.62 -14.06
N LEU A 35 -20.84 -24.65 -13.45
CA LEU A 35 -19.73 -24.89 -12.54
C LEU A 35 -20.18 -25.20 -11.11
N GLY A 36 -21.48 -25.09 -10.81
CA GLY A 36 -22.02 -25.18 -9.46
C GLY A 36 -21.52 -24.08 -8.54
N ILE A 37 -21.30 -22.88 -9.06
CA ILE A 37 -20.74 -21.74 -8.33
C ILE A 37 -21.82 -20.68 -8.14
N GLU A 38 -22.02 -20.33 -6.88
CA GLU A 38 -22.77 -19.14 -6.50
C GLU A 38 -21.76 -18.01 -6.22
N PRO A 39 -21.75 -16.95 -7.04
CA PRO A 39 -20.81 -15.85 -6.86
C PRO A 39 -21.16 -15.08 -5.57
N ASN A 40 -20.12 -14.69 -4.84
CA ASN A 40 -20.31 -13.79 -3.71
C ASN A 40 -20.50 -12.33 -4.17
N THR A 41 -20.88 -11.46 -3.24
CA THR A 41 -21.19 -10.04 -3.55
C THR A 41 -20.02 -9.31 -4.21
N SER A 42 -18.77 -9.61 -3.81
CA SER A 42 -17.60 -8.97 -4.43
C SER A 42 -17.39 -9.40 -5.88
N GLN A 43 -17.58 -10.69 -6.17
CA GLN A 43 -17.48 -11.25 -7.52
C GLN A 43 -18.56 -10.69 -8.43
N THR A 44 -19.79 -10.62 -7.93
CA THR A 44 -20.93 -10.02 -8.65
C THR A 44 -20.68 -8.53 -8.98
N ALA A 45 -20.15 -7.76 -8.02
CA ALA A 45 -19.83 -6.36 -8.26
C ALA A 45 -18.77 -6.18 -9.36
N ILE A 46 -17.72 -7.03 -9.39
CA ILE A 46 -16.70 -6.99 -10.43
C ILE A 46 -17.31 -7.30 -11.81
N ILE A 47 -18.16 -8.31 -11.90
CA ILE A 47 -18.86 -8.69 -13.13
C ILE A 47 -19.74 -7.53 -13.62
N ASN A 48 -20.49 -6.93 -12.72
CA ASN A 48 -21.38 -5.80 -13.06
C ASN A 48 -20.56 -4.59 -13.53
N ALA A 49 -19.46 -4.26 -12.85
CA ALA A 49 -18.61 -3.15 -13.25
C ALA A 49 -17.99 -3.35 -14.64
N ILE A 50 -17.46 -4.55 -14.93
CA ILE A 50 -16.85 -4.83 -16.23
C ILE A 50 -17.88 -4.86 -17.37
N ASN A 51 -19.13 -5.18 -17.07
CA ASN A 51 -20.20 -5.19 -18.05
C ASN A 51 -20.75 -3.79 -18.38
N GLN A 52 -20.45 -2.76 -17.58
CA GLN A 52 -20.84 -1.39 -17.90
C GLN A 52 -20.00 -0.86 -19.08
N PRO A 53 -20.63 -0.40 -20.18
CA PRO A 53 -19.89 0.05 -21.37
C PRO A 53 -18.93 1.21 -21.10
N LYS A 54 -19.30 2.11 -20.18
CA LYS A 54 -18.54 3.32 -19.85
C LYS A 54 -17.27 3.05 -19.02
N TYR A 55 -17.22 1.94 -18.28
CA TYR A 55 -16.04 1.64 -17.48
C TYR A 55 -15.08 0.76 -18.29
N ARG A 56 -13.97 1.35 -18.61
CA ARG A 56 -12.88 0.69 -19.33
C ARG A 56 -11.90 0.03 -18.36
N PHE A 57 -11.78 0.58 -17.16
CA PHE A 57 -10.83 0.13 -16.13
C PHE A 57 -11.57 -0.15 -14.82
N VAL A 58 -11.42 -1.36 -14.31
CA VAL A 58 -11.99 -1.78 -13.02
C VAL A 58 -10.87 -2.09 -12.06
N CYS A 59 -10.84 -1.43 -10.89
CA CYS A 59 -9.88 -1.70 -9.83
C CYS A 59 -10.59 -2.25 -8.61
N ALA A 60 -10.29 -3.50 -8.24
CA ALA A 60 -10.98 -4.22 -7.17
C ALA A 60 -10.03 -4.52 -6.00
N ALA A 61 -10.17 -3.74 -4.92
CA ALA A 61 -9.50 -3.97 -3.64
C ALA A 61 -10.33 -4.96 -2.81
N VAL A 62 -9.87 -6.20 -2.74
CA VAL A 62 -10.68 -7.31 -2.24
C VAL A 62 -9.88 -8.11 -1.22
N SER A 63 -10.49 -8.38 -0.07
CA SER A 63 -9.85 -9.14 1.01
C SER A 63 -9.42 -10.55 0.60
N ARG A 64 -8.66 -11.23 1.44
CA ARG A 64 -8.30 -12.64 1.22
C ARG A 64 -9.54 -13.54 1.18
N ARG A 65 -9.39 -14.71 0.53
CA ARG A 65 -10.41 -15.77 0.42
C ARG A 65 -11.69 -15.38 -0.33
N GLN A 66 -11.70 -14.27 -1.08
CA GLN A 66 -12.84 -13.83 -1.90
C GLN A 66 -12.92 -14.54 -3.28
N GLY A 67 -11.97 -15.40 -3.61
CA GLY A 67 -11.93 -16.09 -4.90
C GLY A 67 -11.53 -15.21 -6.09
N LYS A 68 -10.66 -14.21 -5.85
CA LYS A 68 -10.14 -13.24 -6.84
C LYS A 68 -9.64 -13.92 -8.12
N THR A 69 -8.62 -14.76 -7.97
CA THR A 69 -8.00 -15.49 -9.09
C THR A 69 -9.02 -16.34 -9.84
N TYR A 70 -9.98 -16.96 -9.12
CA TYR A 70 -10.96 -17.82 -9.73
C TYR A 70 -11.93 -17.05 -10.64
N ILE A 71 -12.52 -15.94 -10.14
CA ILE A 71 -13.45 -15.13 -10.94
C ILE A 71 -12.73 -14.43 -12.10
N SER A 72 -11.48 -14.00 -11.91
CA SER A 72 -10.63 -13.43 -12.97
C SER A 72 -10.46 -14.42 -14.13
N ASN A 73 -10.18 -15.67 -13.81
CA ASN A 73 -10.01 -16.72 -14.82
C ASN A 73 -11.33 -17.04 -15.52
N ILE A 74 -12.46 -17.07 -14.83
CA ILE A 74 -13.80 -17.27 -15.44
C ILE A 74 -14.11 -16.13 -16.40
N ILE A 75 -13.94 -14.88 -15.99
CA ILE A 75 -14.17 -13.72 -16.86
C ILE A 75 -13.29 -13.81 -18.11
N GLY A 76 -12.00 -14.12 -17.94
CA GLY A 76 -11.07 -14.27 -19.05
C GLY A 76 -11.50 -15.37 -20.04
N GLN A 77 -11.95 -16.51 -19.55
CA GLN A 77 -12.42 -17.59 -20.42
C GLN A 77 -13.71 -17.22 -21.15
N LEU A 78 -14.68 -16.59 -20.46
CA LEU A 78 -15.93 -16.16 -21.07
C LEU A 78 -15.71 -15.17 -22.22
N VAL A 79 -14.75 -14.26 -22.09
CA VAL A 79 -14.36 -13.38 -23.19
C VAL A 79 -13.81 -14.18 -24.37
N CYS A 80 -13.02 -15.22 -24.12
CA CYS A 80 -12.44 -16.07 -25.17
C CYS A 80 -13.45 -17.02 -25.85
N LEU A 81 -14.67 -17.17 -25.32
CA LEU A 81 -15.74 -17.85 -26.05
C LEU A 81 -16.30 -17.03 -27.22
N VAL A 82 -16.07 -15.72 -27.22
CA VAL A 82 -16.32 -14.88 -28.39
C VAL A 82 -15.15 -15.09 -29.38
N PRO A 83 -15.43 -15.46 -30.65
CA PRO A 83 -14.39 -15.73 -31.63
C PRO A 83 -13.40 -14.55 -31.82
N ASN A 84 -12.13 -14.86 -32.06
CA ASN A 84 -11.04 -13.91 -32.27
C ASN A 84 -10.75 -12.96 -31.07
N SER A 85 -11.11 -13.38 -29.87
CA SER A 85 -10.83 -12.61 -28.66
C SER A 85 -9.46 -12.98 -28.06
N HIS A 86 -8.76 -11.99 -27.58
CA HIS A 86 -7.44 -12.15 -26.96
C HIS A 86 -7.45 -11.65 -25.53
N VAL A 87 -7.16 -12.55 -24.59
CA VAL A 87 -7.13 -12.25 -23.16
C VAL A 87 -5.72 -12.43 -22.62
N LEU A 88 -5.31 -11.50 -21.79
CA LEU A 88 -4.03 -11.55 -21.05
C LEU A 88 -4.31 -11.55 -19.55
N LEU A 89 -3.82 -12.58 -18.85
CA LEU A 89 -3.83 -12.69 -17.39
C LEU A 89 -2.42 -12.40 -16.88
N MET A 90 -2.24 -11.28 -16.20
CA MET A 90 -0.96 -10.84 -15.65
C MET A 90 -0.90 -11.17 -14.17
N SER A 91 0.23 -11.68 -13.71
CA SER A 91 0.51 -11.96 -12.30
C SER A 91 1.85 -11.34 -11.90
N PRO A 92 2.12 -11.15 -10.59
CA PRO A 92 3.40 -10.60 -10.13
C PRO A 92 4.62 -11.38 -10.61
N ASN A 93 4.53 -12.70 -10.60
CA ASN A 93 5.64 -13.58 -10.97
C ASN A 93 5.19 -14.83 -11.74
N TYR A 94 6.18 -15.58 -12.26
CA TYR A 94 5.93 -16.78 -13.05
C TYR A 94 5.18 -17.88 -12.29
N SER A 95 5.44 -18.05 -11.00
CA SER A 95 4.79 -19.10 -10.20
C SER A 95 3.29 -18.85 -10.04
N LEU A 96 2.89 -17.59 -9.80
CA LEU A 96 1.48 -17.21 -9.72
C LEU A 96 0.78 -17.34 -11.07
N SER A 97 1.45 -16.99 -12.17
CA SER A 97 0.88 -17.18 -13.51
C SER A 97 0.67 -18.66 -13.86
N GLN A 98 1.40 -19.59 -13.23
CA GLN A 98 1.16 -21.04 -13.39
C GLN A 98 -0.19 -21.46 -12.81
N ILE A 99 -0.61 -20.88 -11.69
CA ILE A 99 -1.91 -21.16 -11.06
C ILE A 99 -3.05 -20.84 -12.04
N SER A 100 -3.01 -19.66 -12.66
CA SER A 100 -4.00 -19.25 -13.66
C SER A 100 -3.96 -20.15 -14.91
N PHE A 101 -2.78 -20.56 -15.34
CA PHE A 101 -2.63 -21.46 -16.49
C PHE A 101 -3.27 -22.83 -16.26
N ASP A 102 -3.02 -23.42 -15.09
CA ASP A 102 -3.57 -24.71 -14.72
C ASP A 102 -5.11 -24.62 -14.51
N LEU A 103 -5.57 -23.49 -13.95
CA LEU A 103 -7.01 -23.26 -13.79
C LEU A 103 -7.71 -23.13 -15.13
N GLN A 104 -7.13 -22.41 -16.11
CA GLN A 104 -7.68 -22.32 -17.45
C GLN A 104 -7.77 -23.70 -18.15
N ARG A 105 -6.75 -24.53 -18.02
CA ARG A 105 -6.78 -25.89 -18.55
C ARG A 105 -7.90 -26.73 -17.93
N ASN A 106 -8.12 -26.59 -16.63
CA ASN A 106 -9.20 -27.30 -15.94
C ASN A 106 -10.58 -26.84 -16.42
N LEU A 107 -10.78 -25.52 -16.56
CA LEU A 107 -12.03 -24.94 -17.08
C LEU A 107 -12.29 -25.38 -18.55
N ILE A 108 -11.26 -25.31 -19.39
CA ILE A 108 -11.32 -25.76 -20.80
C ILE A 108 -11.72 -27.24 -20.88
N LYS A 109 -11.10 -28.10 -20.08
CA LYS A 109 -11.43 -29.50 -19.99
C LYS A 109 -12.85 -29.74 -19.47
N HIS A 110 -13.30 -29.00 -18.47
CA HIS A 110 -14.62 -29.14 -17.89
C HIS A 110 -15.72 -28.83 -18.91
N PHE A 111 -15.52 -27.86 -19.78
CA PHE A 111 -16.47 -27.46 -20.83
C PHE A 111 -16.20 -28.11 -22.20
N ASP A 112 -15.26 -29.04 -22.27
CA ASP A 112 -14.86 -29.75 -23.50
C ASP A 112 -14.57 -28.78 -24.66
N LEU A 113 -13.86 -27.70 -24.37
CA LEU A 113 -13.54 -26.70 -25.39
C LEU A 113 -12.39 -27.20 -26.27
N GLU A 114 -12.54 -27.08 -27.58
CA GLU A 114 -11.55 -27.50 -28.54
C GLU A 114 -10.34 -26.54 -28.55
N VAL A 115 -9.15 -27.12 -28.30
CA VAL A 115 -7.86 -26.42 -28.22
C VAL A 115 -7.02 -26.75 -29.44
N THR A 116 -6.56 -25.73 -30.16
CA THR A 116 -5.64 -25.88 -31.31
C THR A 116 -4.18 -25.81 -30.88
N ARG A 117 -3.88 -25.11 -29.79
CA ARG A 117 -2.53 -25.01 -29.22
C ARG A 117 -2.57 -24.88 -27.72
N ASP A 118 -1.78 -25.70 -27.03
CA ASP A 118 -1.50 -25.60 -25.58
C ASP A 118 0.01 -25.58 -25.38
N ASN A 119 0.57 -24.40 -25.07
CA ASN A 119 2.00 -24.21 -24.87
C ASN A 119 2.28 -23.86 -23.40
N ALA A 120 2.71 -24.84 -22.64
CA ALA A 120 3.02 -24.67 -21.21
C ALA A 120 4.26 -23.78 -20.97
N LYS A 121 5.22 -23.74 -21.91
CA LYS A 121 6.43 -22.90 -21.76
C LYS A 121 6.10 -21.43 -21.88
N ASP A 122 5.31 -21.05 -22.89
CA ASP A 122 4.94 -19.68 -23.18
C ASP A 122 3.63 -19.31 -22.48
N LYS A 123 2.98 -20.26 -21.79
CA LYS A 123 1.67 -20.16 -21.11
C LYS A 123 0.61 -19.52 -22.02
N VAL A 124 0.41 -20.11 -23.17
CA VAL A 124 -0.58 -19.69 -24.16
C VAL A 124 -1.47 -20.86 -24.53
N ILE A 125 -2.77 -20.64 -24.49
CA ILE A 125 -3.79 -21.56 -24.98
C ILE A 125 -4.52 -20.88 -26.14
N GLU A 126 -4.64 -21.57 -27.26
CA GLU A 126 -5.40 -21.11 -28.45
C GLU A 126 -6.60 -22.06 -28.64
N LEU A 127 -7.79 -21.47 -28.73
CA LEU A 127 -9.03 -22.21 -28.96
C LEU A 127 -9.32 -22.32 -30.46
N SER A 128 -10.15 -23.30 -30.86
CA SER A 128 -10.53 -23.51 -32.27
C SER A 128 -11.26 -22.33 -32.90
N ASN A 129 -11.88 -21.45 -32.08
CA ASN A 129 -12.52 -20.21 -32.52
C ASN A 129 -11.53 -19.06 -32.75
N GLN A 130 -10.22 -19.32 -32.75
CA GLN A 130 -9.10 -18.38 -32.95
C GLN A 130 -8.88 -17.43 -31.75
N SER A 131 -9.55 -17.64 -30.62
CA SER A 131 -9.30 -16.89 -29.41
C SER A 131 -8.06 -17.38 -28.68
N THR A 132 -7.38 -16.51 -27.94
CA THR A 132 -6.18 -16.84 -27.17
C THR A 132 -6.29 -16.38 -25.73
N ILE A 133 -5.87 -17.25 -24.82
CA ILE A 133 -5.67 -16.92 -23.42
C ILE A 133 -4.17 -17.02 -23.14
N ARG A 134 -3.55 -15.92 -22.76
CA ARG A 134 -2.13 -15.85 -22.43
C ARG A 134 -1.95 -15.46 -20.98
N MET A 135 -1.01 -16.10 -20.30
CA MET A 135 -0.57 -15.70 -18.95
C MET A 135 0.80 -15.05 -19.04
N GLY A 136 0.94 -13.90 -18.36
CA GLY A 136 2.19 -13.14 -18.28
C GLY A 136 2.59 -12.87 -16.84
N SER A 137 3.82 -12.40 -16.69
CA SER A 137 4.36 -11.88 -15.44
C SER A 137 4.73 -10.42 -15.61
N ILE A 138 4.46 -9.59 -14.60
CA ILE A 138 4.82 -8.17 -14.61
C ILE A 138 6.32 -8.00 -14.84
N ASN A 139 7.15 -8.88 -14.24
CA ASN A 139 8.60 -8.85 -14.40
C ASN A 139 9.10 -9.20 -15.83
N GLN A 140 8.22 -9.68 -16.71
CA GLN A 140 8.53 -10.08 -18.09
C GLN A 140 7.49 -9.52 -19.07
N VAL A 141 7.05 -8.27 -18.86
CA VAL A 141 6.00 -7.64 -19.66
C VAL A 141 6.33 -7.60 -21.16
N ASP A 142 7.58 -7.43 -21.53
CA ASP A 142 8.02 -7.39 -22.93
C ASP A 142 7.66 -8.65 -23.72
N SER A 143 7.53 -9.79 -23.05
CA SER A 143 7.15 -11.07 -23.67
C SER A 143 5.71 -11.13 -24.16
N VAL A 144 4.85 -10.23 -23.70
CA VAL A 144 3.41 -10.21 -23.96
C VAL A 144 2.95 -8.97 -24.75
N VAL A 145 3.84 -8.01 -25.02
CA VAL A 145 3.59 -6.84 -25.88
C VAL A 145 3.52 -7.25 -27.35
N GLY A 146 2.89 -6.44 -28.20
CA GLY A 146 2.85 -6.65 -29.67
C GLY A 146 1.63 -7.43 -30.15
N ARG A 147 0.58 -7.53 -29.32
CA ARG A 147 -0.73 -8.02 -29.70
C ARG A 147 -1.80 -7.06 -29.17
N SER A 148 -2.94 -6.98 -29.86
CA SER A 148 -4.11 -6.27 -29.38
C SER A 148 -4.93 -7.21 -28.46
N TYR A 149 -5.26 -6.75 -27.25
CA TYR A 149 -6.06 -7.50 -26.30
C TYR A 149 -7.46 -6.93 -26.16
N ASP A 150 -8.43 -7.82 -25.98
CA ASP A 150 -9.80 -7.46 -25.62
C ASP A 150 -9.94 -7.25 -24.12
N LEU A 151 -9.19 -8.05 -23.33
CA LEU A 151 -9.17 -7.96 -21.87
C LEU A 151 -7.77 -8.22 -21.32
N ILE A 152 -7.34 -7.36 -20.41
CA ILE A 152 -6.15 -7.59 -19.59
C ILE A 152 -6.57 -7.64 -18.12
N ILE A 153 -6.16 -8.68 -17.40
CA ILE A 153 -6.43 -8.82 -15.97
C ILE A 153 -5.11 -8.87 -15.21
N PHE A 154 -4.94 -7.97 -14.26
CA PHE A 154 -3.82 -7.98 -13.31
C PHE A 154 -4.30 -8.62 -12.01
N ASP A 155 -3.96 -9.91 -11.81
CA ASP A 155 -4.24 -10.64 -10.58
C ASP A 155 -3.12 -10.41 -9.57
N GLU A 156 -3.49 -10.23 -8.30
CA GLU A 156 -2.58 -9.82 -7.22
C GLU A 156 -1.75 -8.58 -7.57
N ALA A 157 -2.41 -7.58 -8.15
CA ALA A 157 -1.82 -6.37 -8.70
C ALA A 157 -0.97 -5.57 -7.69
N ALA A 158 -1.32 -5.57 -6.40
CA ALA A 158 -0.59 -4.83 -5.38
C ALA A 158 0.75 -5.47 -4.95
N LEU A 159 1.06 -6.71 -5.36
CA LEU A 159 2.27 -7.41 -4.92
C LEU A 159 3.56 -6.99 -5.66
N THR A 160 3.45 -6.28 -6.76
CA THR A 160 4.60 -5.85 -7.58
C THR A 160 4.26 -4.54 -8.25
N ASP A 161 5.22 -3.64 -8.42
CA ASP A 161 4.99 -2.41 -9.16
C ASP A 161 4.74 -2.71 -10.65
N GLY A 162 3.51 -2.49 -11.08
CA GLY A 162 3.05 -2.68 -12.44
C GLY A 162 2.70 -1.39 -13.17
N ARG A 163 3.06 -0.22 -12.63
CA ARG A 163 2.74 1.09 -13.20
C ARG A 163 3.21 1.23 -14.64
N ASP A 164 4.50 1.01 -14.87
CA ASP A 164 5.09 1.11 -16.21
C ASP A 164 4.65 -0.05 -17.09
N ALA A 165 4.53 -1.25 -16.53
CA ALA A 165 4.01 -2.40 -17.25
C ALA A 165 2.61 -2.12 -17.83
N PHE A 166 1.74 -1.45 -17.07
CA PHE A 166 0.44 -1.06 -17.60
C PHE A 166 0.51 0.19 -18.47
N ASN A 167 0.93 1.33 -17.93
CA ASN A 167 0.79 2.62 -18.61
C ASN A 167 1.61 2.72 -19.90
N VAL A 168 2.81 2.14 -19.91
CA VAL A 168 3.75 2.24 -21.04
C VAL A 168 3.61 1.05 -21.99
N ALA A 169 3.61 -0.17 -21.46
CA ALA A 169 3.68 -1.37 -22.28
C ALA A 169 2.30 -1.92 -22.69
N LEU A 170 1.35 -2.06 -21.78
CA LEU A 170 0.11 -2.80 -22.02
C LEU A 170 -1.10 -1.93 -22.34
N ARG A 171 -1.20 -0.72 -21.81
CA ARG A 171 -2.33 0.18 -22.14
C ARG A 171 -2.47 0.47 -23.65
N PRO A 172 -1.38 0.66 -24.42
CA PRO A 172 -1.47 0.80 -25.87
C PRO A 172 -1.99 -0.44 -26.60
N THR A 173 -1.90 -1.63 -26.01
CA THR A 173 -2.42 -2.87 -26.60
C THR A 173 -3.91 -3.07 -26.43
N LEU A 174 -4.57 -2.21 -25.61
CA LEU A 174 -6.02 -2.11 -25.50
C LEU A 174 -6.56 -1.14 -26.55
N ASP A 175 -6.30 -1.44 -27.82
CA ASP A 175 -6.62 -0.59 -28.98
C ASP A 175 -7.93 -0.96 -29.67
N LYS A 176 -8.54 -2.08 -29.29
CA LYS A 176 -9.84 -2.50 -29.79
C LYS A 176 -10.96 -1.72 -29.13
N GLU A 177 -12.04 -1.51 -29.86
CA GLU A 177 -13.27 -0.96 -29.30
C GLU A 177 -13.76 -1.85 -28.15
N ASN A 178 -14.14 -1.23 -27.04
CA ASN A 178 -14.57 -1.88 -25.79
C ASN A 178 -13.51 -2.75 -25.09
N SER A 179 -12.24 -2.67 -25.47
CA SER A 179 -11.17 -3.35 -24.72
C SER A 179 -11.04 -2.81 -23.29
N LYS A 180 -10.80 -3.71 -22.32
CA LYS A 180 -10.86 -3.38 -20.89
C LYS A 180 -9.66 -3.92 -20.10
N ALA A 181 -9.43 -3.35 -18.90
CA ALA A 181 -8.51 -3.94 -17.94
C ALA A 181 -9.16 -4.03 -16.55
N ILE A 182 -8.81 -5.11 -15.84
CA ILE A 182 -9.16 -5.35 -14.43
C ILE A 182 -7.87 -5.40 -13.63
N PHE A 183 -7.85 -4.68 -12.51
CA PHE A 183 -6.80 -4.77 -11.49
C PHE A 183 -7.45 -5.31 -10.23
N ILE A 184 -7.00 -6.49 -9.77
CA ILE A 184 -7.60 -7.12 -8.60
C ILE A 184 -6.49 -7.54 -7.63
N SER A 185 -6.64 -7.16 -6.36
CA SER A 185 -5.69 -7.52 -5.31
C SER A 185 -6.27 -7.34 -3.91
N THR A 186 -5.62 -7.94 -2.92
CA THR A 186 -5.64 -7.41 -1.56
C THR A 186 -4.74 -6.17 -1.53
N PRO A 187 -5.16 -5.05 -0.92
CA PRO A 187 -4.34 -3.84 -0.82
C PRO A 187 -2.99 -4.08 -0.12
N ARG A 188 -2.00 -3.26 -0.46
CA ARG A 188 -0.65 -3.27 0.14
C ARG A 188 -0.19 -1.83 0.39
N GLY A 189 -0.92 -1.12 1.30
CA GLY A 189 -0.65 0.27 1.60
C GLY A 189 -1.11 1.25 0.50
N ARG A 190 -0.89 2.55 0.75
CA ARG A 190 -1.35 3.65 -0.13
C ARG A 190 -0.33 4.08 -1.18
N ASN A 191 0.95 3.79 -0.97
CA ASN A 191 2.04 4.33 -1.79
C ASN A 191 2.48 3.41 -2.94
N ASN A 192 1.51 2.82 -3.64
CA ASN A 192 1.77 1.97 -4.79
C ASN A 192 0.78 2.26 -5.94
N TYR A 193 1.11 1.75 -7.13
CA TYR A 193 0.30 2.00 -8.32
C TYR A 193 -1.12 1.43 -8.22
N PHE A 194 -1.32 0.32 -7.48
CA PHE A 194 -2.64 -0.27 -7.30
C PHE A 194 -3.56 0.66 -6.49
N ALA A 195 -3.02 1.28 -5.43
CA ALA A 195 -3.75 2.29 -4.66
C ALA A 195 -4.06 3.52 -5.53
N GLU A 196 -3.09 4.02 -6.31
CA GLU A 196 -3.33 5.11 -7.26
C GLU A 196 -4.47 4.79 -8.23
N PHE A 197 -4.47 3.59 -8.84
CA PHE A 197 -5.51 3.17 -9.77
C PHE A 197 -6.87 2.99 -9.08
N TYR A 198 -6.86 2.52 -7.83
CA TYR A 198 -8.06 2.44 -7.03
C TYR A 198 -8.67 3.83 -6.79
N TYR A 199 -7.88 4.81 -6.39
CA TYR A 199 -8.39 6.16 -6.15
C TYR A 199 -8.82 6.89 -7.43
N ARG A 200 -8.36 6.51 -8.61
CA ARG A 200 -8.88 7.04 -9.89
C ARG A 200 -10.39 6.79 -10.05
N GLY A 201 -10.91 5.67 -9.56
CA GLY A 201 -12.33 5.39 -9.61
C GLY A 201 -13.21 6.37 -8.81
N TYR A 202 -12.62 7.12 -7.87
CA TYR A 202 -13.32 8.15 -7.09
C TYR A 202 -13.13 9.57 -7.65
N SER A 203 -12.28 9.74 -8.66
CA SER A 203 -12.00 11.04 -9.26
C SER A 203 -12.84 11.25 -10.52
N ASP A 204 -13.41 12.46 -10.66
CA ASP A 204 -14.13 12.85 -11.87
C ASP A 204 -13.21 13.08 -13.08
N GLU A 205 -11.90 13.19 -12.85
CA GLU A 205 -10.90 13.26 -13.92
C GLU A 205 -10.75 11.94 -14.69
N PHE A 206 -11.18 10.81 -14.08
CA PHE A 206 -11.06 9.47 -14.66
C PHE A 206 -12.44 8.78 -14.78
N PRO A 207 -13.35 9.30 -15.62
CA PRO A 207 -14.73 8.81 -15.69
C PRO A 207 -14.83 7.36 -16.18
N GLU A 208 -13.80 6.84 -16.88
CA GLU A 208 -13.71 5.47 -17.36
C GLU A 208 -13.22 4.45 -16.30
N TRP A 209 -12.92 4.91 -15.06
CA TRP A 209 -12.51 4.05 -13.96
C TRP A 209 -13.67 3.77 -13.00
N CYS A 210 -13.73 2.52 -12.53
CA CYS A 210 -14.62 2.10 -11.46
C CYS A 210 -13.83 1.32 -10.41
N SER A 211 -13.98 1.67 -9.13
CA SER A 211 -13.30 1.00 -8.04
C SER A 211 -14.27 0.32 -7.10
N ILE A 212 -13.89 -0.85 -6.63
CA ILE A 212 -14.66 -1.72 -5.74
C ILE A 212 -13.80 -2.05 -4.54
N LYS A 213 -14.34 -1.91 -3.32
CA LYS A 213 -13.72 -2.41 -2.09
C LYS A 213 -14.65 -3.45 -1.46
N ALA A 214 -14.12 -4.63 -1.18
CA ALA A 214 -14.88 -5.71 -0.55
C ALA A 214 -14.08 -6.35 0.59
N THR A 215 -14.72 -6.46 1.75
CA THR A 215 -14.17 -7.03 2.96
C THR A 215 -14.50 -8.51 3.08
N TRP A 216 -14.07 -9.17 4.14
CA TRP A 216 -14.43 -10.58 4.38
C TRP A 216 -15.93 -10.83 4.53
N HIS A 217 -16.70 -9.81 4.94
CA HIS A 217 -18.15 -9.91 5.14
C HIS A 217 -18.93 -10.27 3.87
N GLU A 218 -18.37 -9.95 2.70
CA GLU A 218 -18.99 -10.20 1.41
C GLU A 218 -18.82 -11.66 0.94
N ASN A 219 -18.09 -12.50 1.69
CA ASN A 219 -17.96 -13.92 1.38
C ASN A 219 -18.57 -14.79 2.49
N PRO A 220 -19.75 -15.39 2.27
CA PRO A 220 -20.41 -16.23 3.28
C PRO A 220 -19.67 -17.52 3.58
N ARG A 221 -18.63 -17.87 2.81
CA ARG A 221 -17.79 -19.07 3.05
C ARG A 221 -16.67 -18.82 4.05
N VAL A 222 -16.43 -17.57 4.46
CA VAL A 222 -15.47 -17.24 5.53
C VAL A 222 -16.20 -17.32 6.86
N SER A 223 -15.77 -18.22 7.73
CA SER A 223 -16.41 -18.41 9.02
C SER A 223 -16.03 -17.33 10.03
N GLU A 224 -16.96 -16.98 10.94
CA GLU A 224 -16.66 -16.06 12.04
C GLU A 224 -15.55 -16.57 12.97
N ASP A 225 -15.39 -17.89 13.07
CA ASP A 225 -14.36 -18.48 13.92
C ASP A 225 -12.97 -18.34 13.30
N ASP A 226 -12.83 -18.47 11.97
CA ASP A 226 -11.59 -18.14 11.24
C ASP A 226 -11.21 -16.66 11.45
N ILE A 227 -12.20 -15.77 11.46
CA ILE A 227 -11.99 -14.33 11.70
C ILE A 227 -11.54 -14.05 13.14
N LYS A 228 -12.17 -14.70 14.13
CA LYS A 228 -11.77 -14.57 15.54
C LYS A 228 -10.35 -15.07 15.78
N GLU A 229 -9.95 -16.16 15.09
CA GLU A 229 -8.60 -16.70 15.17
C GLU A 229 -7.59 -15.75 14.51
N ALA A 230 -7.91 -15.24 13.32
CA ALA A 230 -7.07 -14.26 12.62
C ALA A 230 -6.83 -13.02 13.48
N LYS A 231 -7.87 -12.45 14.12
CA LYS A 231 -7.76 -11.31 15.03
C LYS A 231 -6.88 -11.55 16.27
N LYS A 232 -6.73 -12.80 16.70
CA LYS A 232 -5.87 -13.15 17.83
C LYS A 232 -4.40 -13.30 17.45
N THR A 233 -4.12 -13.60 16.18
CA THR A 233 -2.79 -13.97 15.70
C THR A 233 -2.14 -12.90 14.84
N MET A 234 -2.90 -11.94 14.36
CA MET A 234 -2.44 -10.82 13.52
C MET A 234 -2.52 -9.52 14.31
N SER A 235 -1.67 -8.56 13.97
CA SER A 235 -1.86 -7.17 14.37
C SER A 235 -3.14 -6.59 13.76
N ASP A 236 -3.69 -5.53 14.35
CA ASP A 236 -4.86 -4.84 13.78
C ASP A 236 -4.58 -4.34 12.36
N ALA A 237 -3.38 -3.87 12.11
CA ALA A 237 -2.91 -3.43 10.81
C ALA A 237 -2.99 -4.56 9.77
N GLU A 238 -2.38 -5.72 10.06
CA GLU A 238 -2.44 -6.90 9.18
C GLU A 238 -3.87 -7.38 8.96
N PHE A 239 -4.67 -7.41 10.04
CA PHE A 239 -6.08 -7.80 9.94
C PHE A 239 -6.87 -6.85 9.03
N ASN A 240 -6.70 -5.54 9.20
CA ASN A 240 -7.37 -4.54 8.38
C ASN A 240 -6.94 -4.66 6.91
N GLN A 241 -5.66 -4.85 6.62
CA GLN A 241 -5.20 -5.07 5.26
C GLN A 241 -5.79 -6.34 4.64
N GLU A 242 -5.64 -7.49 5.31
CA GLU A 242 -5.91 -8.80 4.73
C GLU A 242 -7.41 -9.14 4.69
N TYR A 243 -8.18 -8.68 5.69
CA TYR A 243 -9.60 -9.02 5.84
C TYR A 243 -10.55 -7.85 5.60
N MET A 244 -10.13 -6.61 5.88
CA MET A 244 -10.97 -5.43 5.63
C MET A 244 -10.63 -4.72 4.33
N ALA A 245 -9.64 -5.23 3.56
CA ALA A 245 -9.16 -4.62 2.32
C ALA A 245 -8.79 -3.13 2.52
N ASP A 246 -8.15 -2.82 3.64
CA ASP A 246 -7.77 -1.46 3.95
C ASP A 246 -6.43 -1.10 3.31
N PHE A 247 -6.35 0.12 2.79
CA PHE A 247 -5.13 0.70 2.23
C PHE A 247 -4.27 1.42 3.26
N ASN A 248 -4.75 1.58 4.49
CA ASN A 248 -4.04 2.33 5.53
C ASN A 248 -2.82 1.58 6.10
N VAL A 249 -2.62 0.34 5.68
CA VAL A 249 -1.48 -0.46 6.10
C VAL A 249 -0.43 -0.44 5.00
N PHE A 250 0.75 0.09 5.32
CA PHE A 250 1.90 0.03 4.41
C PHE A 250 2.66 -1.28 4.63
N GLU A 251 2.87 -2.05 3.57
CA GLU A 251 3.77 -3.19 3.65
C GLU A 251 5.17 -2.70 4.01
N GLY A 252 5.67 -3.14 5.15
CA GLY A 252 6.96 -2.71 5.66
C GLY A 252 6.96 -1.37 6.41
N GLN A 253 5.83 -0.66 6.57
CA GLN A 253 5.77 0.50 7.44
C GLN A 253 6.13 0.11 8.88
N ILE A 254 6.98 0.92 9.50
CA ILE A 254 7.49 0.63 10.84
C ILE A 254 6.54 1.15 11.91
N TRP A 255 5.93 2.33 11.71
CA TRP A 255 5.02 2.97 12.67
C TRP A 255 3.66 3.27 12.03
N ALA A 256 2.58 2.85 12.67
CA ALA A 256 1.21 3.06 12.18
C ALA A 256 0.58 4.32 12.81
N PHE A 257 0.94 5.51 12.32
CA PHE A 257 0.49 6.78 12.88
C PHE A 257 -0.95 7.13 12.51
N ASN A 258 -1.74 7.49 13.50
CA ASN A 258 -3.15 7.87 13.35
C ASN A 258 -3.32 9.38 13.10
N HIS A 259 -3.29 9.79 11.84
CA HIS A 259 -3.38 11.20 11.47
C HIS A 259 -4.65 11.91 11.95
N GLU A 260 -5.78 11.22 12.00
CA GLU A 260 -7.06 11.83 12.36
C GLU A 260 -7.12 12.24 13.84
N GLN A 261 -6.48 11.46 14.70
CA GLN A 261 -6.51 11.70 16.15
C GLN A 261 -5.24 12.37 16.66
N CYS A 262 -4.12 12.15 15.99
CA CYS A 262 -2.79 12.52 16.48
C CYS A 262 -2.14 13.68 15.72
N THR A 263 -2.83 14.35 14.77
CA THR A 263 -2.38 15.60 14.16
C THR A 263 -3.20 16.77 14.68
N ALA A 264 -2.54 17.80 15.19
CA ALA A 264 -3.20 18.95 15.79
C ALA A 264 -2.54 20.28 15.35
N ASP A 265 -3.23 21.39 15.56
CA ASP A 265 -2.64 22.73 15.49
C ASP A 265 -2.04 23.10 16.84
N LEU A 266 -0.73 23.02 16.95
CA LEU A 266 0.03 23.33 18.15
C LEU A 266 0.69 24.72 18.11
N THR A 267 0.26 25.61 17.21
CA THR A 267 0.85 26.96 17.03
C THR A 267 0.80 27.81 18.31
N GLN A 268 -0.22 27.63 19.14
CA GLN A 268 -0.44 28.32 20.42
C GLN A 268 -0.12 27.42 21.64
N PHE A 269 0.57 26.29 21.42
CA PHE A 269 0.85 25.33 22.46
C PHE A 269 1.90 25.87 23.44
N GLU A 270 1.59 25.81 24.72
CA GLU A 270 2.51 26.24 25.79
C GLU A 270 3.15 25.03 26.45
N THR A 271 4.48 25.00 26.49
CA THR A 271 5.26 23.91 27.09
C THR A 271 5.61 24.12 28.57
N ARG A 272 4.92 25.07 29.25
CA ARG A 272 5.14 25.32 30.68
C ARG A 272 4.85 24.07 31.49
N HIS A 273 5.77 23.72 32.37
CA HIS A 273 5.70 22.51 33.23
C HIS A 273 5.83 21.19 32.48
N MET A 274 6.33 21.20 31.26
CA MET A 274 6.68 20.03 30.47
C MET A 274 8.19 19.90 30.34
N ASP A 275 8.69 18.66 30.19
CA ASP A 275 10.06 18.47 29.75
C ASP A 275 10.13 18.65 28.23
N VAL A 276 11.01 19.54 27.77
CA VAL A 276 11.21 19.80 26.34
C VAL A 276 12.56 19.23 25.92
N PHE A 277 12.53 18.33 24.98
CA PHE A 277 13.73 17.69 24.47
C PHE A 277 13.70 17.55 22.95
N ALA A 278 14.88 17.28 22.37
CA ALA A 278 15.01 17.16 20.94
C ALA A 278 15.84 15.96 20.52
N GLY A 279 15.57 15.46 19.33
CA GLY A 279 16.42 14.47 18.66
C GLY A 279 17.11 15.09 17.46
N LEU A 280 18.37 14.70 17.27
CA LEU A 280 19.22 15.23 16.21
C LEU A 280 19.92 14.07 15.46
N ASP A 281 19.60 13.92 14.19
CA ASP A 281 20.35 13.09 13.25
C ASP A 281 21.16 14.00 12.31
N VAL A 282 22.47 13.78 12.22
CA VAL A 282 23.38 14.69 11.49
C VAL A 282 23.87 14.03 10.21
N GLY A 283 23.64 14.69 9.08
CA GLY A 283 24.18 14.36 7.77
C GLY A 283 24.89 15.57 7.12
N TYR A 284 25.61 15.31 6.03
CA TYR A 284 26.13 16.38 5.16
C TYR A 284 25.51 16.28 3.76
N LYS A 285 25.74 15.18 3.06
CA LYS A 285 25.01 14.87 1.80
C LYS A 285 23.58 14.45 2.10
N ASP A 286 23.44 13.62 3.12
CA ASP A 286 22.15 13.29 3.71
C ASP A 286 21.66 14.46 4.58
N PRO A 287 20.36 14.64 4.73
CA PRO A 287 19.84 15.76 5.51
C PRO A 287 20.20 15.65 7.00
N THR A 288 20.40 16.80 7.63
CA THR A 288 20.38 16.92 9.08
C THR A 288 18.95 17.09 9.53
N ALA A 289 18.45 16.19 10.37
CA ALA A 289 17.10 16.16 10.91
C ALA A 289 17.10 16.54 12.40
N PHE A 290 16.19 17.41 12.80
CA PHE A 290 16.00 17.84 14.18
C PHE A 290 14.52 17.91 14.50
N CYS A 291 14.07 17.26 15.55
CA CYS A 291 12.67 17.33 16.02
C CYS A 291 12.62 17.79 17.47
N VAL A 292 11.63 18.61 17.81
CA VAL A 292 11.39 19.13 19.17
C VAL A 292 10.14 18.48 19.73
N ILE A 293 10.27 17.87 20.90
CA ILE A 293 9.21 17.13 21.58
C ILE A 293 9.05 17.66 23.00
N ALA A 294 7.81 17.94 23.40
CA ALA A 294 7.43 18.25 24.77
C ALA A 294 6.69 17.04 25.38
N TYR A 295 7.00 16.68 26.61
CA TYR A 295 6.31 15.64 27.34
C TYR A 295 5.49 16.20 28.49
N ASP A 296 4.21 15.93 28.47
CA ASP A 296 3.25 16.28 29.51
C ASP A 296 3.13 15.12 30.52
N TRP A 297 3.63 15.32 31.73
CA TRP A 297 3.60 14.32 32.79
C TRP A 297 2.18 14.03 33.30
N ASP A 298 1.27 15.02 33.25
CA ASP A 298 -0.10 14.86 33.71
C ASP A 298 -0.97 14.10 32.69
N ALA A 299 -0.85 14.49 31.41
CA ALA A 299 -1.55 13.83 30.31
C ALA A 299 -0.86 12.51 29.87
N ARG A 300 0.42 12.33 30.19
CA ARG A 300 1.29 11.23 29.69
C ARG A 300 1.34 11.16 28.17
N LYS A 301 1.46 12.33 27.53
CA LYS A 301 1.50 12.46 26.09
C LYS A 301 2.72 13.22 25.60
N TYR A 302 3.17 12.86 24.41
CA TYR A 302 4.23 13.52 23.68
C TYR A 302 3.64 14.47 22.66
N TYR A 303 4.18 15.67 22.58
CA TYR A 303 3.79 16.69 21.58
C TYR A 303 5.02 17.06 20.75
N LEU A 304 5.06 16.63 19.49
CA LEU A 304 6.09 17.04 18.56
C LEU A 304 5.69 18.40 17.97
N VAL A 305 6.33 19.45 18.46
CA VAL A 305 5.89 20.85 18.29
C VAL A 305 6.65 21.60 17.22
N ASP A 306 7.84 21.13 16.83
CA ASP A 306 8.64 21.81 15.78
C ASP A 306 9.65 20.85 15.16
N GLU A 307 10.13 21.18 13.95
CA GLU A 307 11.12 20.40 13.22
C GLU A 307 12.07 21.25 12.39
N TYR A 308 13.20 20.66 12.04
CA TYR A 308 14.11 21.19 11.04
C TYR A 308 14.70 20.02 10.22
N LEU A 309 14.71 20.15 8.91
CA LEU A 309 15.33 19.22 7.97
C LEU A 309 15.97 20.00 6.84
N ASP A 310 17.28 19.85 6.65
CA ASP A 310 18.00 20.47 5.53
C ASP A 310 19.27 19.66 5.21
N ALA A 311 19.74 19.73 3.97
CA ALA A 311 20.92 19.05 3.48
C ALA A 311 21.92 20.04 2.86
N GLU A 312 23.16 19.60 2.68
CA GLU A 312 24.23 20.37 2.03
C GLU A 312 24.49 21.76 2.69
N ARG A 313 24.33 21.82 4.03
CA ARG A 313 24.61 23.01 4.85
C ARG A 313 25.88 22.80 5.67
N THR A 314 26.53 23.92 6.01
CA THR A 314 27.66 23.88 6.95
C THR A 314 27.17 23.68 8.37
N THR A 315 28.08 23.21 9.26
CA THR A 315 27.81 23.06 10.70
C THR A 315 27.28 24.36 11.32
N GLU A 316 27.83 25.52 10.90
CA GLU A 316 27.40 26.84 11.34
C GLU A 316 25.94 27.14 10.95
N GLN A 317 25.55 26.79 9.71
CA GLN A 317 24.18 27.02 9.22
C GLN A 317 23.17 26.14 9.95
N HIS A 318 23.51 24.87 10.21
CA HIS A 318 22.68 23.99 11.03
C HIS A 318 22.58 24.52 12.47
N ALA A 319 23.71 24.89 13.09
CA ALA A 319 23.75 25.41 14.45
C ALA A 319 22.87 26.65 14.62
N ALA A 320 22.89 27.57 13.65
CA ALA A 320 22.07 28.77 13.68
C ALA A 320 20.55 28.47 13.66
N GLN A 321 20.11 27.43 12.95
CA GLN A 321 18.70 27.04 12.95
C GLN A 321 18.34 26.32 14.27
N ILE A 322 19.17 25.39 14.71
CA ILE A 322 18.97 24.67 15.98
C ILE A 322 18.90 25.65 17.15
N GLN A 323 19.81 26.65 17.23
CA GLN A 323 19.76 27.68 18.27
C GLN A 323 18.45 28.47 18.30
N LYS A 324 17.84 28.77 17.14
CA LYS A 324 16.52 29.40 17.10
C LYS A 324 15.45 28.55 17.75
N LEU A 325 15.47 27.22 17.47
CA LEU A 325 14.52 26.27 18.04
C LEU A 325 14.76 26.08 19.54
N ILE A 326 16.02 25.97 19.98
CA ILE A 326 16.38 25.91 21.41
C ILE A 326 15.79 27.11 22.15
N LYS A 327 16.00 28.32 21.62
CA LYS A 327 15.48 29.54 22.23
C LYS A 327 13.97 29.65 22.19
N LYS A 328 13.34 29.18 21.11
CA LYS A 328 11.87 29.25 20.93
C LYS A 328 11.16 28.34 21.93
N TRP A 329 11.69 27.13 22.15
CA TRP A 329 11.01 26.10 22.91
C TRP A 329 11.61 25.83 24.29
N ASP A 330 12.69 26.53 24.69
CA ASP A 330 13.42 26.34 25.94
C ASP A 330 13.85 24.88 26.16
N ILE A 331 14.58 24.31 25.16
CA ILE A 331 14.89 22.89 25.11
C ILE A 331 15.88 22.48 26.19
N ASP A 332 15.50 21.53 27.04
CA ASP A 332 16.31 21.00 28.15
C ASP A 332 17.42 20.06 27.68
N TYR A 333 17.10 19.15 26.75
CA TYR A 333 17.98 18.08 26.32
C TYR A 333 17.98 17.89 24.81
N ILE A 334 19.16 17.66 24.22
CA ILE A 334 19.30 17.33 22.80
C ILE A 334 20.02 15.99 22.68
N TYR A 335 19.34 15.00 22.16
CA TYR A 335 19.87 13.66 21.95
C TYR A 335 20.40 13.48 20.54
N ILE A 336 21.67 13.10 20.40
CA ILE A 336 22.36 12.98 19.11
C ILE A 336 23.05 11.61 18.99
N ASP A 337 23.22 11.09 17.77
CA ASP A 337 24.02 9.89 17.55
C ASP A 337 25.44 10.07 18.10
N SER A 338 25.87 9.14 18.93
CA SER A 338 27.22 9.11 19.50
C SER A 338 28.33 8.98 18.44
N ALA A 339 28.04 8.58 17.19
CA ALA A 339 28.99 8.57 16.08
C ALA A 339 29.36 9.98 15.59
N ALA A 340 28.50 10.98 15.82
CA ALA A 340 28.70 12.35 15.40
C ALA A 340 29.65 13.15 16.33
N GLN A 341 30.75 12.55 16.76
CA GLN A 341 31.64 13.11 17.76
C GLN A 341 32.21 14.47 17.37
N GLN A 342 32.61 14.64 16.09
CA GLN A 342 33.17 15.91 15.61
C GLN A 342 32.09 17.02 15.65
N THR A 343 30.91 16.74 15.18
CA THR A 343 29.80 17.73 15.18
C THR A 343 29.41 18.11 16.61
N ARG A 344 29.38 17.16 17.54
CA ARG A 344 29.12 17.42 18.95
C ARG A 344 30.17 18.33 19.58
N TYR A 345 31.43 18.08 19.27
CA TYR A 345 32.53 18.92 19.76
C TYR A 345 32.40 20.33 19.19
N ASP A 346 32.15 20.49 17.89
CA ASP A 346 31.98 21.77 17.23
C ASP A 346 30.76 22.54 17.77
N PHE A 347 29.65 21.84 17.99
CA PHE A 347 28.43 22.43 18.59
C PHE A 347 28.71 22.97 19.99
N ALA A 348 29.39 22.20 20.84
CA ALA A 348 29.71 22.63 22.21
C ALA A 348 30.73 23.78 22.25
N GLN A 349 31.76 23.74 21.41
CA GLN A 349 32.87 24.71 21.48
C GLN A 349 32.57 26.02 20.76
N ASN A 350 31.84 25.95 19.63
CA ASN A 350 31.69 27.07 18.74
C ASN A 350 30.29 27.71 18.77
N TYR A 351 29.27 26.96 19.26
CA TYR A 351 27.87 27.41 19.13
C TYR A 351 27.06 27.28 20.41
N ASP A 352 27.70 26.93 21.55
CA ASP A 352 27.03 26.79 22.85
C ASP A 352 25.80 25.83 22.80
N ILE A 353 25.90 24.74 22.00
CA ILE A 353 24.88 23.71 21.90
C ILE A 353 25.36 22.46 22.59
N THR A 354 24.81 22.16 23.76
CA THR A 354 25.13 20.94 24.52
C THR A 354 24.26 19.78 24.06
N THR A 355 24.88 18.62 23.81
CA THR A 355 24.19 17.42 23.35
C THR A 355 24.51 16.19 24.19
N ILE A 356 23.57 15.28 24.30
CA ILE A 356 23.67 14.01 25.03
C ILE A 356 23.70 12.85 24.02
N ASN A 357 24.46 11.79 24.31
CA ASN A 357 24.47 10.61 23.46
C ASN A 357 23.11 9.93 23.47
N ALA A 358 22.54 9.77 22.30
CA ALA A 358 21.32 8.97 22.11
C ALA A 358 21.59 7.47 22.31
N LYS A 359 20.59 6.74 22.75
CA LYS A 359 20.59 5.27 22.74
C LYS A 359 20.43 4.75 21.31
N LYS A 360 21.29 3.79 20.93
CA LYS A 360 21.51 3.41 19.52
C LYS A 360 20.79 2.16 19.06
N SER A 361 20.24 1.34 19.94
CA SER A 361 19.57 0.12 19.51
C SER A 361 18.44 0.47 18.53
N VAL A 362 18.57 0.02 17.29
CA VAL A 362 17.60 0.35 16.23
C VAL A 362 16.30 -0.36 16.49
N LEU A 363 16.33 -1.68 16.69
CA LEU A 363 15.13 -2.49 16.87
C LEU A 363 14.40 -2.15 18.18
N ASP A 364 15.14 -2.03 19.31
CA ASP A 364 14.53 -1.67 20.59
C ASP A 364 13.94 -0.26 20.54
N GLY A 365 14.64 0.70 19.91
CA GLY A 365 14.15 2.06 19.75
C GLY A 365 12.94 2.16 18.84
N ILE A 366 12.89 1.38 17.77
CA ILE A 366 11.70 1.27 16.89
C ILE A 366 10.52 0.71 17.68
N GLY A 367 10.72 -0.35 18.45
CA GLY A 367 9.67 -0.96 19.27
C GLY A 367 9.14 0.00 20.34
N GLN A 368 10.01 0.79 20.98
CA GLN A 368 9.60 1.79 21.96
C GLN A 368 8.74 2.90 21.34
N VAL A 369 9.17 3.44 20.19
CA VAL A 369 8.40 4.46 19.47
C VAL A 369 7.08 3.88 18.92
N ALA A 370 7.08 2.64 18.43
CA ALA A 370 5.87 1.96 18.01
C ALA A 370 4.84 1.89 19.14
N GLY A 371 5.25 1.54 20.35
CA GLY A 371 4.35 1.53 21.52
C GLY A 371 3.72 2.90 21.82
N ILE A 372 4.48 4.00 21.65
CA ILE A 372 3.97 5.37 21.86
C ILE A 372 2.96 5.73 20.72
N VAL A 373 3.29 5.38 19.49
CA VAL A 373 2.46 5.68 18.31
C VAL A 373 1.17 4.85 18.32
N ASP A 374 1.26 3.55 18.62
CA ASP A 374 0.12 2.63 18.63
C ASP A 374 -0.90 2.94 19.74
N ASN A 375 -0.46 3.60 20.82
CA ASN A 375 -1.33 4.07 21.90
C ASN A 375 -1.91 5.48 21.64
N ASP A 376 -1.66 6.08 20.47
CA ASP A 376 -2.04 7.46 20.16
C ASP A 376 -1.43 8.49 21.16
N ASP A 377 -0.28 8.18 21.76
CA ASP A 377 0.37 9.03 22.76
C ASP A 377 1.30 10.09 22.17
N LEU A 378 1.59 10.05 20.86
CA LEU A 378 2.35 11.04 20.13
C LEU A 378 1.41 11.96 19.31
N ILE A 379 1.31 13.22 19.70
CA ILE A 379 0.60 14.25 18.96
C ILE A 379 1.60 15.10 18.16
N VAL A 380 1.34 15.30 16.88
CA VAL A 380 2.26 16.03 15.98
C VAL A 380 1.62 17.29 15.46
N ASP A 381 2.35 18.42 15.50
CA ASP A 381 1.89 19.66 14.90
C ASP A 381 1.70 19.53 13.39
N GLN A 382 0.59 20.02 12.88
CA GLN A 382 0.25 19.97 11.45
C GLN A 382 1.26 20.65 10.53
N SER A 383 2.12 21.53 11.04
CA SER A 383 3.19 22.20 10.29
C SER A 383 4.44 21.33 10.15
N CYS A 384 4.61 20.29 10.98
CA CYS A 384 5.75 19.37 10.96
C CYS A 384 5.63 18.33 9.82
N LYS A 385 5.74 18.82 8.58
CA LYS A 385 5.51 18.02 7.36
C LYS A 385 6.52 16.88 7.18
N HIS A 386 7.77 17.10 7.54
CA HIS A 386 8.81 16.07 7.42
C HIS A 386 8.63 14.97 8.45
N THR A 387 8.19 15.31 9.66
CA THR A 387 7.81 14.33 10.69
C THR A 387 6.61 13.49 10.24
N LEU A 388 5.53 14.14 9.77
CA LEU A 388 4.34 13.44 9.28
C LEU A 388 4.71 12.52 8.10
N MET A 389 5.54 13.00 7.18
CA MET A 389 6.06 12.18 6.07
C MET A 389 6.91 11.01 6.58
N ALA A 390 7.77 11.23 7.57
CA ALA A 390 8.60 10.18 8.15
C ALA A 390 7.74 9.10 8.83
N LEU A 391 6.73 9.49 9.61
CA LEU A 391 5.80 8.56 10.23
C LEU A 391 5.04 7.70 9.20
N ASP A 392 4.73 8.26 8.03
CA ASP A 392 4.08 7.54 6.94
C ASP A 392 5.01 6.64 6.14
N GLN A 393 6.26 7.06 5.90
CA GLN A 393 7.14 6.44 4.92
C GLN A 393 8.28 5.63 5.53
N TYR A 394 8.49 5.68 6.84
CA TYR A 394 9.52 4.88 7.50
C TYR A 394 9.16 3.40 7.41
N GLN A 395 10.00 2.64 6.69
CA GLN A 395 9.71 1.26 6.30
C GLN A 395 10.93 0.36 6.42
N TRP A 396 10.68 -0.94 6.53
CA TRP A 396 11.73 -1.95 6.49
C TRP A 396 12.33 -2.04 5.09
N ASP A 397 13.64 -2.32 5.01
CA ASP A 397 14.31 -2.60 3.74
C ASP A 397 13.79 -3.93 3.17
N PRO A 398 13.15 -3.92 1.98
CA PRO A 398 12.56 -5.13 1.40
C PRO A 398 13.61 -6.11 0.85
N ASN A 399 14.91 -5.85 0.99
CA ASN A 399 15.96 -6.69 0.45
C ASN A 399 15.99 -8.07 1.15
N PRO A 400 15.62 -9.17 0.45
CA PRO A 400 15.54 -10.50 1.05
C PRO A 400 16.91 -11.10 1.45
N ASN A 401 18.01 -10.47 1.03
CA ASN A 401 19.37 -10.93 1.35
C ASN A 401 19.91 -10.33 2.66
N LEU A 402 19.15 -9.48 3.34
CA LEU A 402 19.55 -8.96 4.65
C LEU A 402 19.46 -10.07 5.70
N MET A 403 20.56 -10.28 6.42
CA MET A 403 20.62 -11.24 7.54
C MET A 403 19.76 -10.80 8.75
N LYS A 404 19.41 -9.51 8.83
CA LYS A 404 18.59 -8.91 9.90
C LYS A 404 17.70 -7.83 9.28
N GLU A 405 16.51 -7.70 9.81
CA GLU A 405 15.62 -6.58 9.49
C GLU A 405 16.29 -5.26 9.85
N LYS A 406 16.31 -4.34 8.93
CA LYS A 406 16.74 -2.97 9.17
C LYS A 406 15.85 -2.01 8.38
N PRO A 407 15.69 -0.78 8.87
CA PRO A 407 14.96 0.24 8.11
C PRO A 407 15.68 0.56 6.80
N LYS A 408 14.88 0.90 5.80
CA LYS A 408 15.38 1.44 4.53
C LYS A 408 16.02 2.80 4.78
N HIS A 409 17.19 3.01 4.20
CA HIS A 409 17.87 4.30 4.30
C HIS A 409 17.41 5.20 3.14
N ASP A 410 16.56 6.20 3.46
CA ASP A 410 16.01 7.18 2.55
C ASP A 410 15.71 8.50 3.29
N MET A 411 15.08 9.47 2.61
CA MET A 411 14.78 10.78 3.20
C MET A 411 13.94 10.70 4.48
N ALA A 412 13.02 9.73 4.56
CA ALA A 412 12.16 9.53 5.72
C ALA A 412 12.96 9.00 6.94
N SER A 413 14.00 8.19 6.69
CA SER A 413 14.78 7.58 7.76
C SER A 413 15.52 8.58 8.66
N HIS A 414 15.94 9.73 8.12
CA HIS A 414 16.67 10.72 8.93
C HIS A 414 15.79 11.38 9.99
N MET A 415 14.57 11.79 9.62
CA MET A 415 13.63 12.32 10.60
C MET A 415 13.13 11.23 11.56
N ALA A 416 12.92 10.02 11.07
CA ALA A 416 12.56 8.87 11.91
C ALA A 416 13.67 8.54 12.93
N ASP A 417 14.94 8.63 12.54
CA ASP A 417 16.08 8.44 13.46
C ASP A 417 16.16 9.56 14.50
N ALA A 418 15.91 10.81 14.12
CA ALA A 418 15.82 11.91 15.08
C ALA A 418 14.69 11.68 16.10
N ILE A 419 13.50 11.28 15.66
CA ILE A 419 12.37 10.94 16.54
C ILE A 419 12.74 9.78 17.46
N ARG A 420 13.36 8.73 16.94
CA ARG A 420 13.81 7.57 17.72
C ARG A 420 14.87 7.96 18.76
N TYR A 421 15.84 8.78 18.39
CA TYR A 421 16.86 9.27 19.33
C TYR A 421 16.23 10.05 20.49
N ALA A 422 15.25 10.91 20.20
CA ALA A 422 14.53 11.67 21.20
C ALA A 422 13.72 10.76 22.13
N LEU A 423 12.74 10.06 21.60
CA LEU A 423 11.77 9.30 22.39
C LEU A 423 12.40 8.12 23.12
N TYR A 424 13.22 7.31 22.44
CA TYR A 424 13.84 6.13 23.05
C TYR A 424 14.84 6.49 24.16
N THR A 425 15.61 7.59 23.99
CA THR A 425 16.55 8.01 25.01
C THR A 425 15.82 8.63 26.19
N PHE A 426 14.84 9.48 25.97
CA PHE A 426 14.05 10.09 27.03
C PHE A 426 13.35 9.04 27.87
N GLU A 427 12.59 8.12 27.28
CA GLU A 427 11.89 7.05 27.96
C GLU A 427 12.80 6.20 28.85
N THR A 428 13.95 5.82 28.31
CA THR A 428 14.89 4.97 29.04
C THR A 428 15.71 5.70 30.12
N THR A 429 15.72 7.03 30.12
CA THR A 429 16.35 7.84 31.17
C THR A 429 15.34 8.27 32.23
N ALA A 430 14.13 8.66 31.83
CA ALA A 430 13.05 9.09 32.73
C ALA A 430 12.52 7.95 33.65
N THR A 431 12.49 6.71 33.15
CA THR A 431 12.07 5.53 33.92
C THR A 431 13.13 5.00 34.90
N SER A 432 14.31 5.64 34.96
CA SER A 432 15.42 5.25 35.85
C SER A 432 15.44 6.04 37.16
N PHE A 433 14.44 6.87 37.37
CA PHE A 433 14.17 7.60 38.64
C PHE A 433 12.78 7.18 39.14
#